data_a1aa9e2c1eb3af76947de47dca5d847c
#
_entry.id   a1aa9e2c1eb3af76947de47dca5d847c
#
_cell.length_a   1.000
_cell.length_b   1.000
_cell.length_c   1.000
_cell.angle_alpha   90.00
_cell.angle_beta   90.00
_cell.angle_gamma   90.00
#
_symmetry.space_group_name_H-M   'P 1'
#
loop_
_entity.id
_entity.type
_entity.pdbx_description
1 polymer ?
#
loop_
_entity_poly.entity_id
_entity_poly.type
_entity_poly.pdbx_seq_one_letter_code
_entity_poly.pdbx_strand_id
1 'polypeptide(L)'
;MTELFMKLLNMSINAGWLVLTVLLVRIIFRKAPKWLFPVLWSFVGIRLLMPNALESRLSVIPDISGFSASEQGLLSAKGFTAPVPYVGIVWCAGMAVMLLFEALSYVHLRSKVKTAVRLSSNVYQSEHVNAPFILGLFAPRIYIPFHIRSKELDSIIAHERAHIKRRDHWLKPIAFLILSLHWFNPLIWIAYYFLCKDIELACDEYAIKDMSDSQRAAYSQTLLSCTANQRIFAACPLAFGSKNVKTRIRAVLSYRKPHTWIITVTAILVLAVVACFMTNPRQSKEIAAQGSNYIDLSQPPILDVIQNGQTISDRSSSEDWQREVELESALLGEAIKKQESLTQIQTTDFYR
;
A
#
# COMPACT_ATOMS: atom_id res chain seq x y z
N MET A 1 -7.56 17.60 -10.37
CA MET A 1 -7.02 16.29 -10.81
C MET A 1 -5.61 16.07 -10.29
N THR A 2 -4.70 17.00 -10.52
CA THR A 2 -3.29 16.90 -10.10
C THR A 2 -3.11 16.83 -8.59
N GLU A 3 -3.83 17.67 -7.84
CA GLU A 3 -3.78 17.64 -6.37
C GLU A 3 -4.24 16.29 -5.79
N LEU A 4 -5.27 15.68 -6.40
CA LEU A 4 -5.75 14.36 -6.00
C LEU A 4 -4.67 13.29 -6.26
N PHE A 5 -4.02 13.35 -7.43
CA PHE A 5 -2.91 12.45 -7.76
C PHE A 5 -1.75 12.58 -6.77
N MET A 6 -1.36 13.82 -6.42
CA MET A 6 -0.27 14.07 -5.45
C MET A 6 -0.62 13.55 -4.06
N LYS A 7 -1.87 13.69 -3.61
CA LYS A 7 -2.33 13.07 -2.36
C LYS A 7 -2.22 11.54 -2.42
N LEU A 8 -2.67 10.93 -3.51
CA LEU A 8 -2.59 9.47 -3.68
C LEU A 8 -1.15 8.98 -3.78
N LEU A 9 -0.28 9.74 -4.43
CA LEU A 9 1.15 9.45 -4.49
C LEU A 9 1.78 9.41 -3.10
N ASN A 10 1.55 10.45 -2.29
CA ASN A 10 2.01 10.51 -0.90
C ASN A 10 1.47 9.35 -0.05
N MET A 11 0.17 9.07 -0.16
CA MET A 11 -0.45 7.93 0.54
C MET A 11 0.18 6.61 0.11
N SER A 12 0.48 6.46 -1.18
CA SER A 12 1.09 5.27 -1.77
C SER A 12 2.53 5.05 -1.29
N ILE A 13 3.32 6.13 -1.18
CA ILE A 13 4.69 6.08 -0.63
C ILE A 13 4.66 5.67 0.83
N ASN A 14 3.83 6.32 1.64
CA ASN A 14 3.69 6.00 3.07
C ASN A 14 3.21 4.56 3.30
N ALA A 15 2.25 4.08 2.49
CA ALA A 15 1.80 2.70 2.55
C ALA A 15 2.86 1.70 2.08
N GLY A 16 3.82 2.14 1.26
CA GLY A 16 4.95 1.33 0.79
C GLY A 16 5.78 0.74 1.96
N TRP A 17 6.02 1.53 3.01
CA TRP A 17 6.70 1.05 4.22
C TRP A 17 5.92 -0.07 4.93
N LEU A 18 4.59 0.06 5.01
CA LEU A 18 3.74 -0.99 5.56
C LEU A 18 3.77 -2.25 4.68
N VAL A 19 3.75 -2.11 3.36
CA VAL A 19 3.89 -3.25 2.43
C VAL A 19 5.20 -3.99 2.67
N LEU A 20 6.33 -3.27 2.77
CA LEU A 20 7.64 -3.87 3.04
C LEU A 20 7.66 -4.60 4.39
N THR A 21 7.06 -4.00 5.42
CA THR A 21 6.93 -4.62 6.75
C THR A 21 6.10 -5.90 6.70
N VAL A 22 4.95 -5.88 6.01
CA VAL A 22 4.10 -7.08 5.85
C VAL A 22 4.84 -8.18 5.08
N LEU A 23 5.63 -7.83 4.06
CA LEU A 23 6.47 -8.79 3.34
C LEU A 23 7.53 -9.40 4.26
N LEU A 24 8.18 -8.60 5.10
CA LEU A 24 9.16 -9.08 6.09
C LEU A 24 8.51 -10.02 7.11
N VAL A 25 7.38 -9.61 7.70
CA VAL A 25 6.60 -10.46 8.64
C VAL A 25 6.23 -11.79 7.98
N ARG A 26 5.81 -11.76 6.72
CA ARG A 26 5.47 -12.95 5.94
C ARG A 26 6.65 -13.91 5.75
N ILE A 27 7.87 -13.38 5.60
CA ILE A 27 9.09 -14.18 5.47
C ILE A 27 9.48 -14.80 6.82
N ILE A 28 9.41 -14.03 7.89
CA ILE A 28 9.81 -14.47 9.25
C ILE A 28 8.80 -15.49 9.80
N PHE A 29 7.49 -15.17 9.71
CA PHE A 29 6.42 -15.96 10.30
C PHE A 29 5.80 -16.98 9.33
N ARG A 30 6.62 -17.71 8.58
CA ARG A 30 6.15 -18.74 7.61
C ARG A 30 5.28 -19.82 8.23
N LYS A 31 5.45 -20.08 9.55
CA LYS A 31 4.70 -21.11 10.32
C LYS A 31 3.41 -20.56 10.93
N ALA A 32 3.15 -19.26 10.82
CA ALA A 32 1.92 -18.65 11.30
C ALA A 32 0.68 -19.16 10.54
N PRO A 33 -0.51 -19.13 11.16
CA PRO A 33 -1.77 -19.44 10.51
C PRO A 33 -1.98 -18.62 9.24
N LYS A 34 -2.40 -19.28 8.15
CA LYS A 34 -2.45 -18.61 6.83
C LYS A 34 -3.55 -17.54 6.73
N TRP A 35 -4.62 -17.64 7.55
CA TRP A 35 -5.68 -16.64 7.60
C TRP A 35 -5.21 -15.26 8.06
N LEU A 36 -4.07 -15.18 8.76
CA LEU A 36 -3.51 -13.94 9.29
C LEU A 36 -3.04 -12.98 8.18
N PHE A 37 -2.43 -13.51 7.12
CA PHE A 37 -1.85 -12.68 6.06
C PHE A 37 -2.89 -11.90 5.26
N PRO A 38 -4.03 -12.46 4.84
CA PRO A 38 -5.11 -11.67 4.24
C PRO A 38 -5.60 -10.53 5.15
N VAL A 39 -5.61 -10.73 6.48
CA VAL A 39 -5.96 -9.68 7.44
C VAL A 39 -4.91 -8.56 7.41
N LEU A 40 -3.61 -8.89 7.44
CA LEU A 40 -2.53 -7.90 7.33
C LEU A 40 -2.63 -7.10 6.02
N TRP A 41 -2.90 -7.76 4.90
CA TRP A 41 -3.10 -7.10 3.61
C TRP A 41 -4.33 -6.19 3.59
N SER A 42 -5.38 -6.53 4.34
CA SER A 42 -6.57 -5.67 4.50
C SER A 42 -6.21 -4.34 5.19
N PHE A 43 -5.30 -4.36 6.17
CA PHE A 43 -4.80 -3.12 6.80
C PHE A 43 -3.98 -2.27 5.82
N VAL A 44 -3.19 -2.88 4.93
CA VAL A 44 -2.54 -2.14 3.83
C VAL A 44 -3.57 -1.45 2.96
N GLY A 45 -4.65 -2.16 2.59
CA GLY A 45 -5.75 -1.59 1.81
C GLY A 45 -6.44 -0.42 2.52
N ILE A 46 -6.72 -0.55 3.82
CA ILE A 46 -7.31 0.53 4.64
C ILE A 46 -6.37 1.74 4.66
N ARG A 47 -5.06 1.53 4.87
CA ARG A 47 -4.07 2.61 4.89
C ARG A 47 -3.99 3.37 3.56
N LEU A 48 -4.15 2.67 2.43
CA LEU A 48 -4.20 3.27 1.09
C LEU A 48 -5.46 4.09 0.83
N LEU A 49 -6.55 3.86 1.57
CA LEU A 49 -7.81 4.59 1.43
C LEU A 49 -7.96 5.75 2.44
N MET A 50 -7.17 5.76 3.54
CA MET A 50 -7.28 6.78 4.58
C MET A 50 -6.25 7.90 4.34
N PRO A 51 -6.68 9.09 3.87
CA PRO A 51 -5.77 10.23 3.66
C PRO A 51 -5.24 10.82 4.97
N ASN A 52 -6.06 10.80 6.03
CA ASN A 52 -5.73 11.36 7.34
C ASN A 52 -5.60 10.23 8.35
N ALA A 53 -4.39 9.73 8.57
CA ALA A 53 -4.13 8.83 9.67
C ALA A 53 -4.04 9.62 10.98
N LEU A 54 -4.44 8.97 12.08
CA LEU A 54 -4.32 9.53 13.43
C LEU A 54 -2.85 9.83 13.74
N GLU A 55 -2.56 11.02 14.26
CA GLU A 55 -1.20 11.38 14.69
C GLU A 55 -0.86 10.63 15.98
N SER A 56 0.29 9.95 16.02
CA SER A 56 0.77 9.22 17.19
C SER A 56 2.28 9.32 17.33
N ARG A 57 2.75 9.30 18.58
CA ARG A 57 4.18 9.19 18.91
C ARG A 57 4.78 7.82 18.56
N LEU A 58 3.94 6.81 18.32
CA LEU A 58 4.34 5.43 17.98
C LEU A 58 4.56 5.21 16.48
N SER A 59 4.32 6.23 15.63
CA SER A 59 4.53 6.10 14.20
C SER A 59 6.00 5.90 13.87
N VAL A 60 6.31 4.83 13.11
CA VAL A 60 7.65 4.52 12.58
C VAL A 60 7.82 5.07 11.15
N ILE A 61 6.79 5.67 10.58
CA ILE A 61 6.84 6.22 9.23
C ILE A 61 7.77 7.46 9.25
N PRO A 62 8.81 7.52 8.39
CA PRO A 62 9.65 8.70 8.26
C PRO A 62 8.80 9.90 7.84
N ASP A 63 9.03 11.04 8.46
CA ASP A 63 8.35 12.28 8.07
C ASP A 63 8.94 12.80 6.75
N ILE A 64 8.18 12.59 5.66
CA ILE A 64 8.55 13.02 4.30
C ILE A 64 7.93 14.39 3.97
N SER A 65 7.25 15.03 4.92
CA SER A 65 6.60 16.34 4.70
C SER A 65 7.59 17.41 4.26
N GLY A 66 8.85 17.37 4.75
CA GLY A 66 9.93 18.24 4.31
C GLY A 66 10.33 18.07 2.83
N PHE A 67 10.18 16.87 2.27
CA PHE A 67 10.50 16.61 0.87
C PHE A 67 9.50 17.28 -0.08
N SER A 68 8.22 17.24 0.24
CA SER A 68 7.17 17.89 -0.56
C SER A 68 7.28 19.41 -0.58
N ALA A 69 7.70 20.04 0.52
CA ALA A 69 7.89 21.51 0.60
C ALA A 69 9.16 21.95 -0.15
N SER A 70 10.25 21.17 -0.05
CA SER A 70 11.51 21.49 -0.75
C SER A 70 11.42 21.28 -2.26
N GLU A 71 10.61 20.29 -2.70
CA GLU A 71 10.42 19.99 -4.12
C GLU A 71 9.60 21.07 -4.82
N GLN A 72 8.57 21.63 -4.16
CA GLN A 72 7.83 22.79 -4.68
C GLN A 72 8.73 24.02 -4.81
N GLY A 73 9.63 24.26 -3.85
CA GLY A 73 10.63 25.31 -3.91
C GLY A 73 11.66 25.09 -5.02
N LEU A 74 12.14 23.86 -5.20
CA LEU A 74 13.15 23.52 -6.20
C LEU A 74 12.59 23.54 -7.63
N LEU A 75 11.35 23.09 -7.84
CA LEU A 75 10.65 23.13 -9.12
C LEU A 75 10.31 24.55 -9.53
N SER A 76 9.94 25.40 -8.55
CA SER A 76 9.66 26.80 -8.76
C SER A 76 10.94 27.60 -9.10
N ALA A 77 12.06 27.29 -8.44
CA ALA A 77 13.34 27.95 -8.65
C ALA A 77 14.01 27.60 -10.00
N LYS A 78 13.72 26.42 -10.56
CA LYS A 78 14.31 25.98 -11.86
C LYS A 78 13.48 26.32 -13.10
N GLY A 79 12.36 27.06 -12.94
CA GLY A 79 11.50 27.38 -14.09
C GLY A 79 10.92 26.16 -14.80
N PHE A 80 10.99 24.99 -14.18
CA PHE A 80 10.41 23.76 -14.68
C PHE A 80 8.91 23.83 -14.40
N THR A 81 8.17 24.52 -15.25
CA THR A 81 6.73 24.33 -15.36
C THR A 81 6.51 22.92 -15.94
N ALA A 82 6.68 21.90 -15.07
CA ALA A 82 6.34 20.55 -15.45
C ALA A 82 4.92 20.55 -16.02
N PRO A 83 4.63 19.76 -17.05
CA PRO A 83 3.28 19.62 -17.60
C PRO A 83 2.38 18.89 -16.61
N VAL A 84 2.17 19.53 -15.45
CA VAL A 84 1.42 19.03 -14.29
C VAL A 84 -0.01 18.58 -14.65
N PRO A 85 -0.74 19.22 -15.60
CA PRO A 85 -2.07 18.76 -15.97
C PRO A 85 -2.11 17.38 -16.62
N TYR A 86 -1.08 17.00 -17.37
CA TYR A 86 -1.07 15.72 -18.09
C TYR A 86 -0.89 14.50 -17.19
N VAL A 87 -0.20 14.63 -16.06
CA VAL A 87 0.02 13.53 -15.11
C VAL A 87 -1.31 13.01 -14.53
N GLY A 88 -2.21 13.92 -14.17
CA GLY A 88 -3.55 13.56 -13.71
C GLY A 88 -4.38 12.86 -14.79
N ILE A 89 -4.24 13.27 -16.06
CA ILE A 89 -4.94 12.65 -17.19
C ILE A 89 -4.41 11.24 -17.44
N VAL A 90 -3.09 11.06 -17.45
CA VAL A 90 -2.45 9.74 -17.61
C VAL A 90 -2.85 8.80 -16.49
N TRP A 91 -2.88 9.30 -15.24
CA TRP A 91 -3.36 8.52 -14.10
C TRP A 91 -4.81 8.08 -14.25
N CYS A 92 -5.73 8.99 -14.62
CA CYS A 92 -7.13 8.66 -14.87
C CYS A 92 -7.29 7.66 -16.02
N ALA A 93 -6.53 7.82 -17.11
CA ALA A 93 -6.57 6.91 -18.24
C ALA A 93 -6.14 5.49 -17.84
N GLY A 94 -5.04 5.36 -17.10
CA GLY A 94 -4.57 4.05 -16.60
C GLY A 94 -5.60 3.38 -15.67
N MET A 95 -6.17 4.14 -14.74
CA MET A 95 -7.25 3.66 -13.89
C MET A 95 -8.48 3.21 -14.70
N ALA A 96 -8.91 4.01 -15.67
CA ALA A 96 -10.05 3.70 -16.53
C ALA A 96 -9.81 2.42 -17.35
N VAL A 97 -8.61 2.22 -17.88
CA VAL A 97 -8.22 1.00 -18.62
C VAL A 97 -8.32 -0.22 -17.71
N MET A 98 -7.81 -0.16 -16.48
CA MET A 98 -7.89 -1.28 -15.54
C MET A 98 -9.33 -1.61 -15.14
N LEU A 99 -10.15 -0.60 -14.83
CA LEU A 99 -11.55 -0.80 -14.48
C LEU A 99 -12.38 -1.33 -15.66
N LEU A 100 -12.13 -0.84 -16.87
CA LEU A 100 -12.76 -1.34 -18.08
C LEU A 100 -12.41 -2.81 -18.33
N PHE A 101 -11.13 -3.17 -18.17
CA PHE A 101 -10.68 -4.55 -18.32
C PHE A 101 -11.38 -5.49 -17.32
N GLU A 102 -11.53 -5.07 -16.05
CA GLU A 102 -12.25 -5.83 -15.03
C GLU A 102 -13.75 -5.98 -15.38
N ALA A 103 -14.38 -4.88 -15.79
CA ALA A 103 -15.80 -4.89 -16.19
C ALA A 103 -16.05 -5.82 -17.39
N LEU A 104 -15.19 -5.75 -18.41
CA LEU A 104 -15.28 -6.63 -19.59
C LEU A 104 -15.03 -8.09 -19.21
N SER A 105 -14.06 -8.37 -18.33
CA SER A 105 -13.78 -9.71 -17.82
C SER A 105 -14.98 -10.28 -17.05
N TYR A 106 -15.61 -9.47 -16.21
CA TYR A 106 -16.81 -9.86 -15.48
C TYR A 106 -17.99 -10.16 -16.42
N VAL A 107 -18.25 -9.28 -17.39
CA VAL A 107 -19.33 -9.47 -18.39
C VAL A 107 -19.06 -10.74 -19.22
N HIS A 108 -17.82 -10.95 -19.66
CA HIS A 108 -17.43 -12.14 -20.39
C HIS A 108 -17.65 -13.42 -19.57
N LEU A 109 -17.23 -13.41 -18.29
CA LEU A 109 -17.44 -14.54 -17.40
C LEU A 109 -18.93 -14.80 -17.15
N ARG A 110 -19.72 -13.74 -16.95
CA ARG A 110 -21.18 -13.84 -16.81
C ARG A 110 -21.87 -14.41 -18.05
N SER A 111 -21.36 -14.11 -19.25
CA SER A 111 -21.89 -14.67 -20.49
C SER A 111 -21.68 -16.18 -20.59
N LYS A 112 -20.53 -16.70 -20.12
CA LYS A 112 -20.20 -18.13 -20.12
C LYS A 112 -21.08 -18.98 -19.20
N VAL A 113 -21.68 -18.37 -18.20
CA VAL A 113 -22.51 -19.08 -17.21
C VAL A 113 -24.02 -18.92 -17.44
N LYS A 114 -24.44 -18.27 -18.52
CA LYS A 114 -25.88 -18.08 -18.83
C LYS A 114 -26.63 -19.41 -19.01
N THR A 115 -25.94 -20.42 -19.56
CA THR A 115 -26.48 -21.76 -19.82
C THR A 115 -26.19 -22.76 -18.69
N ALA A 116 -25.71 -22.27 -17.54
CA ALA A 116 -25.34 -23.15 -16.44
C ALA A 116 -26.57 -23.85 -15.82
N VAL A 117 -26.47 -25.15 -15.61
CA VAL A 117 -27.49 -25.99 -14.98
C VAL A 117 -27.28 -26.05 -13.48
N ARG A 118 -28.36 -25.93 -12.72
CA ARG A 118 -28.30 -26.00 -11.25
C ARG A 118 -28.10 -27.43 -10.78
N LEU A 119 -27.04 -27.65 -10.02
CA LEU A 119 -26.73 -28.97 -9.41
C LEU A 119 -27.25 -29.08 -7.96
N SER A 120 -27.10 -28.01 -7.18
CA SER A 120 -27.51 -27.94 -5.77
C SER A 120 -27.90 -26.51 -5.41
N SER A 121 -28.15 -26.20 -4.14
CA SER A 121 -28.63 -24.91 -3.63
C SER A 121 -27.99 -23.67 -4.31
N ASN A 122 -26.66 -23.56 -4.26
CA ASN A 122 -25.88 -22.45 -4.85
C ASN A 122 -24.78 -22.93 -5.80
N VAL A 123 -24.82 -24.21 -6.23
CA VAL A 123 -23.84 -24.85 -7.11
C VAL A 123 -24.46 -25.06 -8.48
N TYR A 124 -23.74 -24.65 -9.51
CA TYR A 124 -24.14 -24.73 -10.92
C TYR A 124 -23.02 -25.39 -11.72
N GLN A 125 -23.40 -26.12 -12.76
CA GLN A 125 -22.46 -26.69 -13.73
C GLN A 125 -22.60 -26.00 -15.08
N SER A 126 -21.49 -25.79 -15.77
CA SER A 126 -21.46 -25.18 -17.10
C SER A 126 -20.37 -25.84 -17.97
N GLU A 127 -20.70 -26.04 -19.24
CA GLU A 127 -19.79 -26.57 -20.25
C GLU A 127 -18.70 -25.59 -20.66
N HIS A 128 -19.05 -24.29 -20.64
CA HIS A 128 -18.15 -23.22 -21.09
C HIS A 128 -17.15 -22.74 -20.02
N VAL A 129 -17.09 -23.45 -18.91
CA VAL A 129 -16.23 -23.14 -17.78
C VAL A 129 -15.13 -24.19 -17.67
N ASN A 130 -13.88 -23.74 -17.59
CA ASN A 130 -12.71 -24.63 -17.54
C ASN A 130 -12.20 -24.90 -16.12
N ALA A 131 -12.58 -24.08 -15.15
CA ALA A 131 -12.16 -24.19 -13.75
C ALA A 131 -13.31 -23.79 -12.82
N PRO A 132 -13.38 -24.35 -11.60
CA PRO A 132 -14.30 -23.90 -10.58
C PRO A 132 -14.08 -22.41 -10.24
N PHE A 133 -15.14 -21.66 -9.99
CA PHE A 133 -15.08 -20.29 -9.50
C PHE A 133 -16.41 -19.82 -8.91
N ILE A 134 -16.35 -18.72 -8.20
CA ILE A 134 -17.50 -18.04 -7.59
C ILE A 134 -17.82 -16.78 -8.39
N LEU A 135 -19.09 -16.59 -8.73
CA LEU A 135 -19.59 -15.37 -9.38
C LEU A 135 -20.77 -14.79 -8.58
N GLY A 136 -20.77 -13.46 -8.44
CA GLY A 136 -21.77 -12.69 -7.72
C GLY A 136 -21.27 -12.13 -6.40
N LEU A 137 -21.45 -10.81 -6.19
CA LEU A 137 -21.06 -10.14 -4.95
C LEU A 137 -22.09 -10.40 -3.84
N PHE A 138 -23.37 -10.12 -4.09
CA PHE A 138 -24.43 -10.23 -3.08
C PHE A 138 -25.02 -11.64 -2.96
N ALA A 139 -25.08 -12.37 -4.08
CA ALA A 139 -25.58 -13.73 -4.15
C ALA A 139 -24.51 -14.63 -4.80
N PRO A 140 -23.46 -15.04 -4.06
CA PRO A 140 -22.37 -15.81 -4.63
C PRO A 140 -22.85 -17.21 -5.04
N ARG A 141 -22.57 -17.57 -6.29
CA ARG A 141 -22.87 -18.87 -6.88
C ARG A 141 -21.57 -19.54 -7.28
N ILE A 142 -21.48 -20.84 -7.02
CA ILE A 142 -20.33 -21.67 -7.38
C ILE A 142 -20.61 -22.27 -8.75
N TYR A 143 -19.70 -22.06 -9.70
CA TYR A 143 -19.77 -22.65 -11.03
C TYR A 143 -18.65 -23.70 -11.20
N ILE A 144 -19.02 -24.87 -11.69
CA ILE A 144 -18.13 -26.03 -11.80
C ILE A 144 -18.20 -26.56 -13.24
N PRO A 145 -17.06 -26.95 -13.85
CA PRO A 145 -17.03 -27.61 -15.15
C PRO A 145 -17.71 -28.99 -15.13
N PHE A 146 -18.30 -29.43 -16.24
CA PHE A 146 -18.90 -30.74 -16.37
C PHE A 146 -17.89 -31.90 -16.31
N HIS A 147 -16.63 -31.66 -16.69
CA HIS A 147 -15.59 -32.72 -16.77
C HIS A 147 -15.01 -33.14 -15.41
N ILE A 148 -15.45 -32.53 -14.31
CA ILE A 148 -14.97 -32.88 -12.97
C ILE A 148 -15.59 -34.20 -12.51
N ARG A 149 -14.74 -35.11 -12.01
CA ARG A 149 -15.15 -36.40 -11.51
C ARG A 149 -15.93 -36.28 -10.21
N SER A 150 -16.92 -37.16 -10.02
CA SER A 150 -17.77 -37.14 -8.80
C SER A 150 -16.96 -37.23 -7.50
N LYS A 151 -15.85 -37.99 -7.49
CA LYS A 151 -14.95 -38.11 -6.32
C LYS A 151 -14.22 -36.83 -5.93
N GLU A 152 -14.01 -35.90 -6.88
CA GLU A 152 -13.31 -34.64 -6.69
C GLU A 152 -14.26 -33.49 -6.32
N LEU A 153 -15.56 -33.70 -6.63
CA LEU A 153 -16.60 -32.68 -6.53
C LEU A 153 -16.75 -32.11 -5.10
N ASP A 154 -16.79 -33.00 -4.09
CA ASP A 154 -16.96 -32.59 -2.70
C ASP A 154 -15.78 -31.73 -2.19
N SER A 155 -14.57 -32.10 -2.57
CA SER A 155 -13.36 -31.34 -2.21
C SER A 155 -13.36 -29.95 -2.83
N ILE A 156 -13.78 -29.83 -4.09
CA ILE A 156 -13.90 -28.59 -4.83
C ILE A 156 -14.99 -27.70 -4.22
N ILE A 157 -16.16 -28.26 -3.97
CA ILE A 157 -17.26 -27.53 -3.34
C ILE A 157 -16.88 -27.03 -1.95
N ALA A 158 -16.16 -27.87 -1.17
CA ALA A 158 -15.66 -27.47 0.14
C ALA A 158 -14.70 -26.26 0.06
N HIS A 159 -13.80 -26.26 -0.94
CA HIS A 159 -12.87 -25.15 -1.21
C HIS A 159 -13.64 -23.87 -1.60
N GLU A 160 -14.54 -23.94 -2.57
CA GLU A 160 -15.31 -22.78 -3.03
C GLU A 160 -16.24 -22.24 -1.92
N ARG A 161 -16.84 -23.12 -1.12
CA ARG A 161 -17.62 -22.72 0.07
C ARG A 161 -16.78 -22.01 1.11
N ALA A 162 -15.50 -22.41 1.27
CA ALA A 162 -14.57 -21.72 2.16
C ALA A 162 -14.34 -20.27 1.71
N HIS A 163 -14.16 -20.01 0.41
CA HIS A 163 -14.07 -18.66 -0.13
C HIS A 163 -15.32 -17.82 0.16
N ILE A 164 -16.54 -18.39 -0.01
CA ILE A 164 -17.78 -17.70 0.30
C ILE A 164 -17.85 -17.36 1.79
N LYS A 165 -17.56 -18.31 2.67
CA LYS A 165 -17.62 -18.13 4.12
C LYS A 165 -16.61 -17.09 4.63
N ARG A 166 -15.44 -17.02 4.01
CA ARG A 166 -14.39 -16.03 4.28
C ARG A 166 -14.65 -14.67 3.64
N ARG A 167 -15.69 -14.56 2.80
CA ARG A 167 -16.03 -13.35 2.04
C ARG A 167 -14.93 -12.92 1.04
N ASP A 168 -14.13 -13.86 0.54
CA ASP A 168 -13.04 -13.59 -0.37
C ASP A 168 -13.54 -13.00 -1.71
N HIS A 169 -14.80 -13.29 -2.09
CA HIS A 169 -15.50 -12.73 -3.25
C HIS A 169 -15.76 -11.22 -3.14
N TRP A 170 -15.66 -10.63 -1.95
CA TRP A 170 -15.63 -9.19 -1.72
C TRP A 170 -14.22 -8.65 -1.66
N LEU A 171 -13.33 -9.35 -0.96
CA LEU A 171 -11.98 -8.90 -0.69
C LEU A 171 -11.16 -8.74 -1.99
N LYS A 172 -11.25 -9.71 -2.91
CA LYS A 172 -10.51 -9.67 -4.20
C LYS A 172 -10.91 -8.48 -5.08
N PRO A 173 -12.20 -8.20 -5.36
CA PRO A 173 -12.59 -7.02 -6.14
C PRO A 173 -12.24 -5.69 -5.46
N ILE A 174 -12.43 -5.56 -4.15
CA ILE A 174 -12.06 -4.35 -3.41
C ILE A 174 -10.55 -4.10 -3.51
N ALA A 175 -9.74 -5.14 -3.32
CA ALA A 175 -8.29 -5.02 -3.45
C ALA A 175 -7.87 -4.65 -4.88
N PHE A 176 -8.59 -5.13 -5.91
CA PHE A 176 -8.33 -4.74 -7.28
C PHE A 176 -8.71 -3.28 -7.57
N LEU A 177 -9.80 -2.78 -6.98
CA LEU A 177 -10.16 -1.35 -7.05
C LEU A 177 -9.07 -0.47 -6.42
N ILE A 178 -8.53 -0.88 -5.26
CA ILE A 178 -7.41 -0.17 -4.62
C ILE A 178 -6.15 -0.22 -5.50
N LEU A 179 -5.85 -1.37 -6.10
CA LEU A 179 -4.75 -1.51 -7.05
C LEU A 179 -4.96 -0.60 -8.26
N SER A 180 -6.17 -0.52 -8.82
CA SER A 180 -6.49 0.34 -9.96
C SER A 180 -6.29 1.83 -9.65
N LEU A 181 -6.57 2.24 -8.42
CA LEU A 181 -6.35 3.61 -7.96
C LEU A 181 -4.84 3.94 -7.84
N HIS A 182 -4.04 2.94 -7.45
CA HIS A 182 -2.60 3.08 -7.21
C HIS A 182 -1.75 2.31 -8.25
N TRP A 183 -2.27 2.15 -9.47
CA TRP A 183 -1.68 1.32 -10.53
C TRP A 183 -0.24 1.69 -10.87
N PHE A 184 0.15 2.94 -10.65
CA PHE A 184 1.49 3.47 -10.90
C PHE A 184 2.55 2.97 -9.90
N ASN A 185 2.15 2.40 -8.75
CA ASN A 185 3.09 1.94 -7.72
C ASN A 185 3.34 0.42 -7.81
N PRO A 186 4.56 -0.02 -8.16
CA PRO A 186 4.88 -1.44 -8.30
C PRO A 186 4.77 -2.23 -7.01
N LEU A 187 4.97 -1.59 -5.83
CA LEU A 187 4.82 -2.26 -4.54
C LEU A 187 3.37 -2.71 -4.29
N ILE A 188 2.38 -1.96 -4.77
CA ILE A 188 0.97 -2.32 -4.63
C ILE A 188 0.62 -3.53 -5.53
N TRP A 189 1.25 -3.68 -6.70
CA TRP A 189 1.13 -4.88 -7.53
C TRP A 189 1.69 -6.11 -6.82
N ILE A 190 2.84 -5.96 -6.16
CA ILE A 190 3.46 -7.02 -5.34
C ILE A 190 2.54 -7.37 -4.16
N ALA A 191 1.98 -6.38 -3.47
CA ALA A 191 1.04 -6.57 -2.37
C ALA A 191 -0.22 -7.33 -2.83
N TYR A 192 -0.81 -6.94 -3.96
CA TYR A 192 -1.97 -7.62 -4.55
C TYR A 192 -1.66 -9.07 -4.95
N TYR A 193 -0.50 -9.31 -5.56
CA TYR A 193 -0.06 -10.67 -5.88
C TYR A 193 0.02 -11.57 -4.65
N PHE A 194 0.64 -11.08 -3.56
CA PHE A 194 0.76 -11.84 -2.33
C PHE A 194 -0.57 -11.96 -1.60
N LEU A 195 -1.43 -10.95 -1.61
CA LEU A 195 -2.80 -11.03 -1.09
C LEU A 195 -3.57 -12.17 -1.75
N CYS A 196 -3.60 -12.23 -3.09
CA CYS A 196 -4.27 -13.32 -3.83
C CYS A 196 -3.71 -14.69 -3.45
N LYS A 197 -2.38 -14.82 -3.36
CA LYS A 197 -1.72 -16.06 -2.95
C LYS A 197 -2.05 -16.46 -1.52
N ASP A 198 -2.08 -15.52 -0.60
CA ASP A 198 -2.34 -15.78 0.82
C ASP A 198 -3.83 -16.07 1.07
N ILE A 199 -4.75 -15.51 0.29
CA ILE A 199 -6.17 -15.89 0.27
C ILE A 199 -6.33 -17.35 -0.09
N GLU A 200 -5.65 -17.84 -1.14
CA GLU A 200 -5.71 -19.26 -1.55
C GLU A 200 -5.18 -20.19 -0.43
N LEU A 201 -4.02 -19.86 0.15
CA LEU A 201 -3.44 -20.64 1.24
C LEU A 201 -4.34 -20.67 2.49
N ALA A 202 -4.97 -19.56 2.80
CA ALA A 202 -5.89 -19.45 3.93
C ALA A 202 -7.22 -20.17 3.67
N CYS A 203 -7.67 -20.21 2.41
CA CYS A 203 -8.83 -21.00 2.00
C CYS A 203 -8.56 -22.49 2.09
N ASP A 204 -7.39 -22.96 1.60
CA ASP A 204 -6.96 -24.34 1.75
C ASP A 204 -6.90 -24.74 3.22
N GLU A 205 -6.23 -23.94 4.07
CA GLU A 205 -6.14 -24.20 5.52
C GLU A 205 -7.52 -24.32 6.16
N TYR A 206 -8.46 -23.45 5.78
CA TYR A 206 -9.84 -23.50 6.29
C TYR A 206 -10.57 -24.76 5.84
N ALA A 207 -10.39 -25.18 4.58
CA ALA A 207 -11.05 -26.36 4.04
C ALA A 207 -10.56 -27.67 4.68
N ILE A 208 -9.24 -27.76 4.99
CA ILE A 208 -8.61 -29.00 5.47
C ILE A 208 -8.50 -29.10 7.00
N LYS A 209 -8.88 -28.08 7.77
CA LYS A 209 -8.63 -28.00 9.23
C LYS A 209 -9.15 -29.18 10.03
N ASP A 210 -10.25 -29.81 9.56
CA ASP A 210 -10.93 -30.92 10.22
C ASP A 210 -10.79 -32.25 9.45
N MET A 211 -9.97 -32.27 8.36
CA MET A 211 -9.71 -33.45 7.54
C MET A 211 -8.64 -34.36 8.15
N SER A 212 -8.80 -35.66 7.98
CA SER A 212 -7.77 -36.66 8.26
C SER A 212 -6.62 -36.59 7.24
N ASP A 213 -5.49 -37.23 7.53
CA ASP A 213 -4.33 -37.21 6.62
C ASP A 213 -4.64 -37.85 5.26
N SER A 214 -5.45 -38.91 5.21
CA SER A 214 -5.92 -39.52 3.97
C SER A 214 -6.81 -38.60 3.16
N GLN A 215 -7.71 -37.85 3.82
CA GLN A 215 -8.56 -36.84 3.17
C GLN A 215 -7.74 -35.68 2.63
N ARG A 216 -6.70 -35.21 3.36
CA ARG A 216 -5.77 -34.17 2.87
C ARG A 216 -4.97 -34.63 1.65
N ALA A 217 -4.56 -35.90 1.61
CA ALA A 217 -3.91 -36.48 0.44
C ALA A 217 -4.84 -36.46 -0.79
N ALA A 218 -6.10 -36.88 -0.62
CA ALA A 218 -7.12 -36.85 -1.67
C ALA A 218 -7.40 -35.40 -2.13
N TYR A 219 -7.54 -34.45 -1.19
CA TYR A 219 -7.70 -33.03 -1.49
C TYR A 219 -6.52 -32.47 -2.30
N SER A 220 -5.27 -32.87 -1.94
CA SER A 220 -4.07 -32.46 -2.68
C SER A 220 -4.04 -33.01 -4.11
N GLN A 221 -4.53 -34.22 -4.35
CA GLN A 221 -4.70 -34.78 -5.69
C GLN A 221 -5.74 -34.01 -6.50
N THR A 222 -6.87 -33.63 -5.88
CA THR A 222 -7.89 -32.81 -6.52
C THR A 222 -7.34 -31.43 -6.91
N LEU A 223 -6.53 -30.79 -6.06
CA LEU A 223 -5.85 -29.53 -6.41
C LEU A 223 -4.94 -29.67 -7.62
N LEU A 224 -4.24 -30.79 -7.71
CA LEU A 224 -3.33 -31.07 -8.84
C LEU A 224 -4.12 -31.29 -10.14
N SER A 225 -5.17 -32.08 -10.11
CA SER A 225 -6.00 -32.37 -11.31
C SER A 225 -6.70 -31.12 -11.83
N CYS A 226 -7.25 -30.29 -10.94
CA CYS A 226 -7.87 -29.01 -11.31
C CYS A 226 -6.91 -28.06 -12.01
N THR A 227 -5.64 -28.06 -11.62
CA THR A 227 -4.66 -27.14 -12.20
C THR A 227 -4.02 -27.62 -13.49
N ALA A 228 -3.91 -28.93 -13.68
CA ALA A 228 -3.41 -29.49 -14.93
C ALA A 228 -4.31 -29.13 -16.14
N ASN A 229 -5.60 -28.92 -15.91
CA ASN A 229 -6.59 -28.57 -16.93
C ASN A 229 -6.85 -27.07 -17.07
N GLN A 230 -6.24 -26.24 -16.22
CA GLN A 230 -6.44 -24.77 -16.29
C GLN A 230 -5.61 -24.15 -17.43
N ARG A 231 -6.21 -24.00 -18.60
CA ARG A 231 -5.80 -22.93 -19.53
C ARG A 231 -6.19 -21.60 -18.87
N ILE A 232 -5.22 -20.71 -18.72
CA ILE A 232 -5.20 -19.42 -18.01
C ILE A 232 -6.43 -18.54 -18.36
N PHE A 233 -7.56 -18.77 -17.69
CA PHE A 233 -8.69 -17.84 -17.67
C PHE A 233 -9.17 -17.74 -16.22
N ALA A 234 -8.46 -16.96 -15.43
CA ALA A 234 -8.94 -16.61 -14.10
C ALA A 234 -9.94 -15.45 -14.20
N ALA A 235 -10.96 -15.50 -13.36
CA ALA A 235 -11.94 -14.44 -13.15
C ALA A 235 -11.33 -13.16 -12.51
N CYS A 236 -10.03 -13.15 -12.33
CA CYS A 236 -9.27 -11.99 -11.89
C CYS A 236 -8.30 -11.63 -13.03
N PRO A 237 -8.24 -10.36 -13.48
CA PRO A 237 -7.42 -9.91 -14.62
C PRO A 237 -5.95 -10.28 -14.49
N LEU A 238 -5.52 -10.53 -13.28
CA LEU A 238 -4.20 -10.99 -12.90
C LEU A 238 -4.33 -12.37 -12.23
N ALA A 239 -4.43 -13.43 -13.05
CA ALA A 239 -4.48 -14.81 -12.62
C ALA A 239 -3.16 -15.29 -11.98
N PHE A 240 -2.72 -14.59 -10.96
CA PHE A 240 -1.52 -14.96 -10.21
C PHE A 240 -1.73 -16.18 -9.30
N GLY A 241 -2.99 -16.58 -9.03
CA GLY A 241 -3.31 -17.67 -8.11
C GLY A 241 -2.95 -19.06 -8.64
N SER A 242 -3.10 -19.32 -9.95
CA SER A 242 -2.94 -20.67 -10.52
C SER A 242 -1.49 -21.18 -10.56
N LYS A 243 -0.49 -20.30 -10.61
CA LYS A 243 0.93 -20.70 -10.73
C LYS A 243 1.55 -21.27 -9.46
N ASN A 244 0.88 -21.22 -8.31
CA ASN A 244 1.44 -21.58 -6.99
C ASN A 244 0.94 -22.93 -6.44
N VAL A 245 0.45 -23.84 -7.28
CA VAL A 245 -0.11 -25.15 -6.86
C VAL A 245 0.88 -25.94 -6.01
N LYS A 246 2.15 -25.98 -6.41
CA LYS A 246 3.20 -26.69 -5.65
C LYS A 246 3.29 -26.16 -4.20
N THR A 247 3.13 -24.85 -4.00
CA THR A 247 3.14 -24.25 -2.66
C THR A 247 1.88 -24.61 -1.87
N ARG A 248 0.71 -24.65 -2.52
CA ARG A 248 -0.58 -25.05 -1.92
C ARG A 248 -0.52 -26.50 -1.47
N ILE A 249 -0.15 -27.42 -2.37
CA ILE A 249 -0.02 -28.85 -2.07
C ILE A 249 0.94 -29.09 -0.89
N ARG A 250 2.11 -28.44 -0.91
CA ARG A 250 3.07 -28.54 0.20
C ARG A 250 2.46 -28.03 1.52
N ALA A 251 1.73 -26.93 1.49
CA ALA A 251 1.08 -26.36 2.68
C ALA A 251 0.00 -27.33 3.22
N VAL A 252 -0.80 -27.92 2.35
CA VAL A 252 -1.85 -28.89 2.72
C VAL A 252 -1.25 -30.16 3.35
N LEU A 253 -0.24 -30.75 2.72
CA LEU A 253 0.38 -32.00 3.21
C LEU A 253 1.20 -31.78 4.49
N SER A 254 1.77 -30.60 4.68
CA SER A 254 2.54 -30.26 5.90
C SER A 254 1.71 -29.54 6.96
N TYR A 255 0.38 -29.49 6.80
CA TYR A 255 -0.48 -28.79 7.75
C TYR A 255 -0.45 -29.43 9.13
N ARG A 256 -0.19 -28.61 10.13
CA ARG A 256 -0.35 -28.94 11.56
C ARG A 256 -1.21 -27.86 12.21
N LYS A 257 -2.11 -28.27 13.10
CA LYS A 257 -2.92 -27.31 13.86
C LYS A 257 -1.98 -26.36 14.63
N PRO A 258 -2.09 -25.04 14.43
CA PRO A 258 -1.21 -24.09 15.13
C PRO A 258 -1.45 -24.14 16.64
N HIS A 259 -0.38 -24.11 17.42
CA HIS A 259 -0.49 -24.00 18.86
C HIS A 259 -1.05 -22.63 19.24
N THR A 260 -1.81 -22.56 20.32
CA THR A 260 -2.45 -21.31 20.80
C THR A 260 -1.46 -20.19 21.05
N TRP A 261 -0.27 -20.50 21.56
CA TRP A 261 0.78 -19.49 21.80
C TRP A 261 1.26 -18.81 20.50
N ILE A 262 1.34 -19.56 19.37
CA ILE A 262 1.71 -18.99 18.06
C ILE A 262 0.62 -18.01 17.61
N ILE A 263 -0.65 -18.36 17.81
CA ILE A 263 -1.78 -17.49 17.46
C ILE A 263 -1.70 -16.20 18.30
N THR A 264 -1.44 -16.30 19.60
CA THR A 264 -1.35 -15.14 20.49
C THR A 264 -0.19 -14.23 20.13
N VAL A 265 1.02 -14.78 19.93
CA VAL A 265 2.20 -13.99 19.53
C VAL A 265 1.99 -13.30 18.19
N THR A 266 1.41 -14.00 17.22
CA THR A 266 1.15 -13.40 15.90
C THR A 266 0.04 -12.34 15.97
N ALA A 267 -0.99 -12.51 16.82
CA ALA A 267 -2.02 -11.49 17.05
C ALA A 267 -1.43 -10.22 17.67
N ILE A 268 -0.57 -10.35 18.68
CA ILE A 268 0.14 -9.21 19.29
C ILE A 268 1.01 -8.49 18.24
N LEU A 269 1.74 -9.25 17.41
CA LEU A 269 2.55 -8.68 16.33
C LEU A 269 1.71 -7.88 15.33
N VAL A 270 0.55 -8.43 14.92
CA VAL A 270 -0.38 -7.72 14.03
C VAL A 270 -0.83 -6.41 14.66
N LEU A 271 -1.25 -6.44 15.92
CA LEU A 271 -1.66 -5.24 16.65
C LEU A 271 -0.53 -4.21 16.73
N ALA A 272 0.71 -4.65 16.98
CA ALA A 272 1.88 -3.76 17.00
C ALA A 272 2.14 -3.13 15.62
N VAL A 273 2.12 -3.92 14.55
CA VAL A 273 2.29 -3.42 13.16
C VAL A 273 1.18 -2.42 12.82
N VAL A 274 -0.07 -2.74 13.15
CA VAL A 274 -1.21 -1.85 12.92
C VAL A 274 -1.04 -0.55 13.70
N ALA A 275 -0.69 -0.60 14.98
CA ALA A 275 -0.49 0.59 15.81
C ALA A 275 0.63 1.49 15.27
N CYS A 276 1.76 0.90 14.83
CA CYS A 276 2.90 1.65 14.32
C CYS A 276 2.69 2.29 12.95
N PHE A 277 1.95 1.62 12.05
CA PHE A 277 1.84 2.04 10.65
C PHE A 277 0.48 2.64 10.27
N MET A 278 -0.58 2.48 11.10
CA MET A 278 -1.86 3.15 10.91
C MET A 278 -1.85 4.60 11.39
N THR A 279 -0.79 5.02 12.09
CA THR A 279 -0.63 6.37 12.63
C THR A 279 0.44 7.15 11.88
N ASN A 280 0.24 8.46 11.73
CA ASN A 280 1.25 9.38 11.21
C ASN A 280 2.16 9.88 12.35
N PRO A 281 3.43 10.25 12.06
CA PRO A 281 4.25 10.92 13.05
C PRO A 281 3.57 12.21 13.48
N ARG A 282 3.59 12.47 14.80
CA ARG A 282 3.08 13.74 15.34
C ARG A 282 4.03 14.83 14.89
N GLN A 283 3.57 15.71 14.03
CA GLN A 283 4.35 16.91 13.69
C GLN A 283 4.63 17.65 14.99
N SER A 284 5.90 17.84 15.30
CA SER A 284 6.32 18.70 16.39
C SER A 284 5.99 20.14 15.99
N LYS A 285 4.79 20.60 16.32
CA LYS A 285 4.40 21.99 16.15
C LYS A 285 5.34 22.95 16.92
N GLU A 286 6.16 22.40 17.82
CA GLU A 286 7.19 23.15 18.54
C GLU A 286 8.26 23.75 17.61
N ILE A 287 8.65 23.08 16.52
CA ILE A 287 9.66 23.64 15.59
C ILE A 287 9.02 24.71 14.71
N ALA A 288 7.74 24.59 14.36
CA ALA A 288 7.04 25.63 13.59
C ALA A 288 6.73 26.86 14.47
N ALA A 289 6.51 26.69 15.77
CA ALA A 289 6.33 27.79 16.70
C ALA A 289 7.67 28.51 17.04
N GLN A 290 8.80 27.78 17.01
CA GLN A 290 10.14 28.39 17.14
C GLN A 290 10.66 28.98 15.83
N GLY A 291 10.22 28.44 14.67
CA GLY A 291 10.59 28.98 13.35
C GLY A 291 9.74 30.17 12.90
N SER A 292 8.65 30.52 13.59
CA SER A 292 7.85 31.70 13.29
C SER A 292 8.31 32.97 14.04
N ASN A 293 9.32 32.87 14.89
CA ASN A 293 10.12 33.99 15.24
C ASN A 293 11.05 34.34 14.06
N TYR A 294 10.46 34.63 12.90
CA TYR A 294 11.10 35.51 11.95
C TYR A 294 11.36 36.82 12.73
N ILE A 295 12.62 37.07 13.06
CA ILE A 295 13.04 38.37 13.49
C ILE A 295 12.58 39.31 12.39
N ASP A 296 11.56 40.13 12.68
CA ASP A 296 11.11 41.15 11.77
C ASP A 296 12.25 42.19 11.72
N LEU A 297 13.11 42.03 10.74
CA LEU A 297 14.27 42.89 10.51
C LEU A 297 13.87 44.35 10.22
N SER A 298 12.58 44.62 10.10
CA SER A 298 12.05 45.98 9.97
C SER A 298 11.95 46.72 11.31
N GLN A 299 12.09 46.01 12.45
CA GLN A 299 12.04 46.59 13.78
C GLN A 299 13.35 46.31 14.54
N PRO A 300 13.92 47.32 15.24
CA PRO A 300 15.11 47.15 16.04
C PRO A 300 14.85 46.14 17.19
N PRO A 301 15.82 45.27 17.53
CA PRO A 301 15.66 44.30 18.61
C PRO A 301 15.46 45.03 19.94
N ILE A 302 14.44 44.58 20.69
CA ILE A 302 14.21 45.07 22.06
C ILE A 302 15.18 44.29 22.94
N LEU A 303 16.23 44.98 23.41
CA LEU A 303 17.14 44.43 24.43
C LEU A 303 16.53 44.74 25.82
N ASP A 304 15.95 43.73 26.44
CA ASP A 304 15.54 43.85 27.85
C ASP A 304 16.78 43.71 28.77
N VAL A 305 17.27 44.80 29.26
CA VAL A 305 18.33 44.78 30.28
C VAL A 305 17.67 44.81 31.65
N ILE A 306 17.89 43.75 32.43
CA ILE A 306 17.42 43.68 33.81
C ILE A 306 18.51 44.27 34.71
N GLN A 307 18.29 45.48 35.19
CA GLN A 307 19.12 46.09 36.18
C GLN A 307 18.32 46.31 37.50
N ASN A 308 18.85 45.78 38.60
CA ASN A 308 18.24 45.87 39.94
C ASN A 308 16.79 45.36 40.06
N GLY A 309 16.41 44.31 39.30
CA GLY A 309 15.08 43.70 39.39
C GLY A 309 13.97 44.49 38.68
N GLN A 310 14.29 45.52 37.93
CA GLN A 310 13.34 46.23 37.05
C GLN A 310 13.75 46.07 35.59
N THR A 311 12.81 45.77 34.73
CA THR A 311 13.01 45.69 33.29
C THR A 311 13.07 47.10 32.71
N ILE A 312 14.23 47.52 32.24
CA ILE A 312 14.38 48.77 31.50
C ILE A 312 14.44 48.41 30.02
N SER A 313 13.40 48.75 29.27
CA SER A 313 13.39 48.63 27.81
C SER A 313 14.16 49.83 27.22
N ASP A 314 15.41 49.65 26.87
CA ASP A 314 16.17 50.63 26.12
C ASP A 314 15.98 50.37 24.62
N ARG A 315 15.28 51.30 23.95
CA ARG A 315 15.23 51.31 22.48
C ARG A 315 16.50 52.02 22.01
N SER A 316 17.48 51.24 21.54
CA SER A 316 18.57 51.81 20.78
C SER A 316 17.99 52.64 19.62
N SER A 317 18.56 53.83 19.38
CA SER A 317 18.04 54.75 18.36
C SER A 317 17.95 54.03 17.00
N SER A 318 16.90 54.25 16.24
CA SER A 318 16.69 53.62 14.95
C SER A 318 17.85 53.85 13.95
N GLU A 319 18.65 54.87 14.19
CA GLU A 319 19.82 55.24 13.41
C GLU A 319 21.03 54.32 13.66
N ASP A 320 21.25 53.85 14.90
CA ASP A 320 22.35 52.93 15.21
C ASP A 320 22.09 51.53 14.65
N TRP A 321 20.82 51.08 14.70
CA TRP A 321 20.41 49.81 14.08
C TRP A 321 20.56 49.84 12.55
N GLN A 322 20.17 50.94 11.90
CA GLN A 322 20.31 51.08 10.45
C GLN A 322 21.78 51.05 10.02
N ARG A 323 22.69 51.69 10.77
CA ARG A 323 24.13 51.62 10.54
C ARG A 323 24.69 50.18 10.65
N GLU A 324 24.24 49.42 11.65
CA GLU A 324 24.70 48.04 11.86
C GLU A 324 24.24 47.12 10.74
N VAL A 325 22.99 47.25 10.29
CA VAL A 325 22.44 46.54 9.14
C VAL A 325 23.14 46.88 7.84
N GLU A 326 23.47 48.18 7.63
CA GLU A 326 24.26 48.62 6.45
C GLU A 326 25.67 48.04 6.48
N LEU A 327 26.32 47.97 7.64
CA LEU A 327 27.67 47.44 7.81
C LEU A 327 27.70 45.91 7.55
N GLU A 328 26.74 45.15 8.10
CA GLU A 328 26.63 43.74 7.86
C GLU A 328 26.29 43.42 6.39
N SER A 329 25.42 44.21 5.75
CA SER A 329 25.10 44.00 4.35
C SER A 329 26.29 44.30 3.43
N ALA A 330 27.12 45.30 3.77
CA ALA A 330 28.36 45.61 3.06
C ALA A 330 29.40 44.47 3.20
N LEU A 331 29.56 43.93 4.41
CA LEU A 331 30.47 42.78 4.67
C LEU A 331 30.03 41.50 3.93
N LEU A 332 28.72 41.24 3.90
CA LEU A 332 28.15 40.11 3.11
C LEU A 332 28.38 40.30 1.61
N GLY A 333 28.23 41.55 1.08
CA GLY A 333 28.50 41.86 -0.30
C GLY A 333 29.98 41.66 -0.69
N GLU A 334 30.92 42.01 0.17
CA GLU A 334 32.36 41.75 -0.03
C GLU A 334 32.69 40.25 0.04
N ALA A 335 32.07 39.50 0.97
CA ALA A 335 32.25 38.07 1.07
C ALA A 335 31.76 37.31 -0.19
N ILE A 336 30.61 37.72 -0.75
CA ILE A 336 30.06 37.15 -1.99
C ILE A 336 30.99 37.47 -3.18
N LYS A 337 31.47 38.71 -3.32
CA LYS A 337 32.43 39.07 -4.40
C LYS A 337 33.72 38.30 -4.30
N LYS A 338 34.23 38.07 -3.09
CA LYS A 338 35.43 37.25 -2.85
C LYS A 338 35.21 35.78 -3.22
N GLN A 339 34.04 35.24 -2.97
CA GLN A 339 33.68 33.88 -3.34
C GLN A 339 33.52 33.74 -4.85
N GLU A 340 32.94 34.70 -5.54
CA GLU A 340 32.84 34.71 -7.00
C GLU A 340 34.23 34.80 -7.66
N SER A 341 35.13 35.62 -7.13
CA SER A 341 36.51 35.72 -7.63
C SER A 341 37.29 34.40 -7.45
N LEU A 342 37.11 33.71 -6.31
CA LEU A 342 37.72 32.37 -6.09
C LEU A 342 37.15 31.32 -7.02
N THR A 343 35.87 31.37 -7.32
CA THR A 343 35.23 30.44 -8.26
C THR A 343 35.70 30.69 -9.71
N GLN A 344 35.95 31.95 -10.11
CA GLN A 344 36.53 32.27 -11.42
C GLN A 344 37.98 31.82 -11.55
N ILE A 345 38.77 31.89 -10.49
CA ILE A 345 40.14 31.39 -10.49
C ILE A 345 40.19 29.85 -10.65
N GLN A 346 39.32 29.13 -9.94
CA GLN A 346 39.23 27.68 -10.06
C GLN A 346 38.74 27.20 -11.44
N THR A 347 37.88 27.95 -12.11
CA THR A 347 37.45 27.62 -13.50
C THR A 347 38.51 27.90 -14.52
N THR A 348 39.40 28.89 -14.34
CA THR A 348 40.49 29.21 -15.27
C THR A 348 41.66 28.21 -15.18
N ASP A 349 41.92 27.63 -14.02
CA ASP A 349 42.95 26.62 -13.82
C ASP A 349 42.52 25.20 -14.29
N PHE A 350 41.25 24.99 -14.56
CA PHE A 350 40.73 23.71 -15.06
C PHE A 350 40.77 23.62 -16.63
N TYR A 351 41.03 24.76 -17.32
CA TYR A 351 41.12 24.82 -18.77
C TYR A 351 42.53 25.15 -19.28
N ARG A 352 43.55 24.98 -18.45
CA ARG A 352 44.97 24.96 -18.82
C ARG A 352 45.53 23.57 -18.55
#